data_de3b8b05c0a69cdbe248429fe32a42eb
#
_entry.id   de3b8b05c0a69cdbe248429fe32a42eb
#
_cell.length_a   1.000
_cell.length_b   1.000
_cell.length_c   1.000
_cell.angle_alpha   90.00
_cell.angle_beta   90.00
_cell.angle_gamma   90.00
#
_symmetry.space_group_name_H-M   'P 1'
#
loop_
_entity.id
_entity.type
_entity.pdbx_description
1 polymer ?
#
loop_
_entity_poly.entity_id
_entity_poly.type
_entity_poly.pdbx_seq_one_letter_code
_entity_poly.pdbx_strand_id
1 'polypeptide(L)'
;RLSIYFVRRGDAWGGYPSGEPVDETTTTENVANLNWEVLAQSTSPFSVMRYDEVLFLLAEAAQRGVIAGVGAEEYYEAAIRASIGYWHGVDTSGAELPESVIEAYLQNVAYDGTLRCIIEQKYIALFWCGMEAWNEYRRTGYPELTIGSATSNDHILPTRFEYPVNTSTTNPVNYAQAVARLAESWPGGGDNMRTPVWWSLQAARQSQKP
;
A
#
# COMPACT_ATOMS: atom_id res chain seq x y z
N ARG A 1 -4.67 13.98 5.86
CA ARG A 1 -5.08 13.01 4.83
C ARG A 1 -6.21 12.10 5.31
N LEU A 2 -6.16 11.56 6.54
CA LEU A 2 -7.15 10.61 7.02
C LEU A 2 -8.60 11.12 6.91
N SER A 3 -8.86 12.37 7.30
CA SER A 3 -10.18 13.01 7.21
C SER A 3 -10.64 13.28 5.77
N ILE A 4 -9.72 13.29 4.81
CA ILE A 4 -10.05 13.42 3.38
C ILE A 4 -10.38 12.04 2.80
N TYR A 5 -9.66 11.00 3.20
CA TYR A 5 -9.89 9.63 2.73
C TYR A 5 -11.18 9.02 3.29
N PHE A 6 -11.46 9.32 4.55
CA PHE A 6 -12.53 8.67 5.30
C PHE A 6 -13.38 9.68 6.07
N VAL A 7 -14.64 9.32 6.23
CA VAL A 7 -15.58 10.02 7.13
C VAL A 7 -15.63 9.25 8.45
N ARG A 8 -15.29 9.93 9.54
CA ARG A 8 -15.34 9.36 10.89
C ARG A 8 -16.79 9.06 11.29
N ARG A 9 -17.00 7.94 11.95
CA ARG A 9 -18.26 7.61 12.62
C ARG A 9 -18.00 7.45 14.11
N GLY A 10 -18.89 8.01 14.94
CA GLY A 10 -18.67 8.05 16.38
C GLY A 10 -17.44 8.89 16.78
N ASP A 11 -16.83 8.56 17.90
CA ASP A 11 -15.76 9.35 18.52
C ASP A 11 -14.34 8.91 18.11
N ALA A 12 -14.19 7.81 17.37
CA ALA A 12 -12.91 7.26 16.98
C ALA A 12 -12.81 7.00 15.48
N TRP A 13 -11.57 6.87 15.00
CA TRP A 13 -11.26 6.37 13.66
C TRP A 13 -11.16 4.85 13.73
N GLY A 14 -12.27 4.14 13.52
CA GLY A 14 -12.29 2.67 13.47
C GLY A 14 -12.08 2.17 12.04
N GLY A 15 -11.26 1.15 11.87
CA GLY A 15 -11.18 0.36 10.65
C GLY A 15 -12.01 -0.90 10.76
N TYR A 16 -12.57 -1.39 9.66
CA TYR A 16 -13.18 -2.72 9.64
C TYR A 16 -12.06 -3.77 9.62
N PRO A 17 -12.06 -4.74 10.54
CA PRO A 17 -11.01 -5.75 10.62
C PRO A 17 -11.13 -6.72 9.44
N SER A 18 -10.39 -6.43 8.36
CA SER A 18 -10.41 -7.25 7.15
C SER A 18 -9.89 -8.66 7.41
N GLY A 19 -10.65 -9.68 6.98
CA GLY A 19 -10.29 -11.07 7.16
C GLY A 19 -10.51 -11.61 8.57
N GLU A 20 -11.16 -10.86 9.48
CA GLU A 20 -11.63 -11.39 10.76
C GLU A 20 -13.04 -11.95 10.65
N PRO A 21 -13.43 -12.90 11.52
CA PRO A 21 -14.79 -13.41 11.56
C PRO A 21 -15.78 -12.28 11.82
N VAL A 22 -16.87 -12.27 11.05
CA VAL A 22 -18.01 -11.38 11.32
C VAL A 22 -18.98 -12.15 12.22
N ASP A 23 -19.20 -11.66 13.40
CA ASP A 23 -20.16 -12.20 14.36
C ASP A 23 -21.18 -11.13 14.78
N GLU A 24 -22.13 -11.50 15.65
CA GLU A 24 -23.17 -10.60 16.15
C GLU A 24 -22.61 -9.42 16.97
N THR A 25 -21.37 -9.50 17.42
CA THR A 25 -20.69 -8.43 18.16
C THR A 25 -19.93 -7.48 17.26
N THR A 26 -19.74 -7.83 15.99
CA THR A 26 -19.05 -6.98 15.00
C THR A 26 -19.95 -5.80 14.64
N THR A 27 -19.67 -4.66 15.24
CA THR A 27 -20.43 -3.43 14.97
C THR A 27 -19.71 -2.55 13.94
N THR A 28 -20.48 -1.97 13.03
CA THR A 28 -19.99 -0.99 12.06
C THR A 28 -20.22 0.45 12.51
N GLU A 29 -20.72 0.68 13.70
CA GLU A 29 -21.10 2.01 14.19
C GLU A 29 -19.92 2.97 14.27
N ASN A 30 -18.75 2.45 14.65
CA ASN A 30 -17.51 3.23 14.77
C ASN A 30 -16.53 3.00 13.59
N VAL A 31 -16.95 2.30 12.55
CA VAL A 31 -16.12 2.07 11.36
C VAL A 31 -16.20 3.28 10.45
N ALA A 32 -15.06 3.90 10.16
CA ALA A 32 -14.96 5.00 9.23
C ALA A 32 -15.32 4.55 7.80
N ASN A 33 -16.12 5.35 7.13
CA ASN A 33 -16.50 5.10 5.73
C ASN A 33 -15.57 5.85 4.79
N LEU A 34 -15.44 5.34 3.54
CA LEU A 34 -14.82 6.11 2.47
C LEU A 34 -15.54 7.45 2.29
N ASN A 35 -14.76 8.50 2.10
CA ASN A 35 -15.31 9.83 1.84
C ASN A 35 -15.73 9.98 0.37
N TRP A 36 -16.88 9.43 0.04
CA TRP A 36 -17.41 9.44 -1.32
C TRP A 36 -17.69 10.85 -1.86
N GLU A 37 -17.93 11.82 -0.99
CA GLU A 37 -18.12 13.22 -1.38
C GLU A 37 -16.84 13.83 -1.98
N VAL A 38 -15.68 13.34 -1.58
CA VAL A 38 -14.38 13.75 -2.15
C VAL A 38 -13.93 12.79 -3.26
N LEU A 39 -14.07 11.48 -3.04
CA LEU A 39 -13.46 10.46 -3.91
C LEU A 39 -14.25 10.18 -5.19
N ALA A 40 -15.57 10.35 -5.16
CA ALA A 40 -16.47 9.99 -6.27
C ALA A 40 -17.06 11.19 -7.02
N GLN A 41 -16.43 12.34 -6.98
CA GLN A 41 -16.85 13.48 -7.78
C GLN A 41 -16.58 13.21 -9.27
N SER A 42 -17.47 13.68 -10.14
CA SER A 42 -17.31 13.55 -11.59
C SER A 42 -16.03 14.22 -12.14
N THR A 43 -15.47 15.15 -11.38
CA THR A 43 -14.24 15.89 -11.67
C THR A 43 -13.03 15.39 -10.86
N SER A 44 -13.19 14.30 -10.10
CA SER A 44 -12.08 13.75 -9.32
C SER A 44 -10.91 13.38 -10.23
N PRO A 45 -9.69 13.79 -9.90
CA PRO A 45 -8.53 13.48 -10.71
C PRO A 45 -8.21 11.98 -10.68
N PHE A 46 -7.87 11.42 -11.82
CA PHE A 46 -7.33 10.08 -11.92
C PHE A 46 -5.80 10.14 -11.85
N SER A 47 -5.23 9.52 -10.83
CA SER A 47 -3.78 9.52 -10.63
C SER A 47 -3.13 8.33 -11.34
N VAL A 48 -2.23 8.61 -12.29
CA VAL A 48 -1.35 7.59 -12.91
C VAL A 48 -0.03 7.51 -12.15
N MET A 49 0.64 8.64 -12.01
CA MET A 49 1.85 8.81 -11.21
C MET A 49 1.86 10.23 -10.67
N ARG A 50 2.01 10.37 -9.36
CA ARG A 50 1.98 11.68 -8.71
C ARG A 50 3.39 12.15 -8.32
N TYR A 51 3.52 13.44 -8.12
CA TYR A 51 4.78 14.05 -7.70
C TYR A 51 5.26 13.54 -6.34
N ASP A 52 4.36 13.33 -5.40
CA ASP A 52 4.68 12.74 -4.09
C ASP A 52 5.26 11.33 -4.21
N GLU A 53 4.76 10.51 -5.13
CA GLU A 53 5.32 9.19 -5.41
C GLU A 53 6.75 9.27 -5.94
N VAL A 54 7.01 10.20 -6.88
CA VAL A 54 8.38 10.44 -7.39
C VAL A 54 9.33 10.84 -6.27
N LEU A 55 8.90 11.72 -5.37
CA LEU A 55 9.72 12.13 -4.23
C LEU A 55 10.00 10.97 -3.26
N PHE A 56 9.04 10.06 -3.01
CA PHE A 56 9.31 8.85 -2.23
C PHE A 56 10.30 7.90 -2.92
N LEU A 57 10.26 7.79 -4.26
CA LEU A 57 11.25 7.02 -5.01
C LEU A 57 12.65 7.65 -4.90
N LEU A 58 12.75 8.98 -4.92
CA LEU A 58 14.02 9.70 -4.70
C LEU A 58 14.52 9.53 -3.26
N ALA A 59 13.63 9.56 -2.27
CA ALA A 59 13.98 9.27 -0.87
C ALA A 59 14.57 7.86 -0.72
N GLU A 60 13.94 6.85 -1.33
CA GLU A 60 14.46 5.48 -1.34
C GLU A 60 15.81 5.40 -2.08
N ALA A 61 15.95 6.04 -3.23
CA ALA A 61 17.19 6.02 -4.00
C ALA A 61 18.35 6.68 -3.22
N ALA A 62 18.09 7.78 -2.52
CA ALA A 62 19.08 8.44 -1.65
C ALA A 62 19.42 7.57 -0.44
N GLN A 63 18.42 6.97 0.23
CA GLN A 63 18.61 6.06 1.36
C GLN A 63 19.48 4.84 0.98
N ARG A 64 19.31 4.32 -0.24
CA ARG A 64 20.09 3.23 -0.79
C ARG A 64 21.48 3.64 -1.33
N GLY A 65 21.78 4.93 -1.32
CA GLY A 65 23.03 5.46 -1.88
C GLY A 65 23.14 5.38 -3.41
N VAL A 66 22.02 5.25 -4.11
CA VAL A 66 21.96 5.21 -5.58
C VAL A 66 22.13 6.60 -6.17
N ILE A 67 21.64 7.63 -5.48
CA ILE A 67 21.80 9.04 -5.83
C ILE A 67 22.51 9.77 -4.69
N ALA A 68 23.24 10.84 -5.05
CA ALA A 68 23.96 11.71 -4.12
C ALA A 68 23.42 13.15 -4.22
N GLY A 69 23.79 13.98 -3.25
CA GLY A 69 23.43 15.40 -3.19
C GLY A 69 22.35 15.67 -2.13
N VAL A 70 21.08 15.54 -2.48
CA VAL A 70 19.97 15.72 -1.52
C VAL A 70 19.81 14.47 -0.67
N GLY A 71 19.62 14.65 0.64
CA GLY A 71 19.46 13.54 1.60
C GLY A 71 18.11 12.85 1.50
N ALA A 72 18.04 11.60 1.97
CA ALA A 72 16.79 10.83 2.00
C ALA A 72 15.70 11.51 2.83
N GLU A 73 16.07 12.13 3.95
CA GLU A 73 15.16 12.84 4.85
C GLU A 73 14.48 14.03 4.13
N GLU A 74 15.25 14.83 3.40
CA GLU A 74 14.70 15.98 2.67
C GLU A 74 13.68 15.55 1.61
N TYR A 75 13.98 14.49 0.84
CA TYR A 75 13.02 13.93 -0.11
C TYR A 75 11.79 13.33 0.58
N TYR A 76 11.99 12.66 1.70
CA TYR A 76 10.92 12.05 2.49
C TYR A 76 9.94 13.10 3.00
N GLU A 77 10.42 14.18 3.62
CA GLU A 77 9.59 15.28 4.09
C GLU A 77 8.88 16.00 2.95
N ALA A 78 9.61 16.27 1.85
CA ALA A 78 9.03 16.86 0.65
C ALA A 78 7.91 15.99 0.05
N ALA A 79 8.08 14.65 0.07
CA ALA A 79 7.06 13.72 -0.40
C ALA A 79 5.79 13.76 0.47
N ILE A 80 5.94 13.79 1.79
CA ILE A 80 4.81 13.93 2.72
C ILE A 80 4.07 15.23 2.49
N ARG A 81 4.79 16.36 2.39
CA ARG A 81 4.21 17.67 2.10
C ARG A 81 3.45 17.68 0.77
N ALA A 82 4.06 17.13 -0.28
CA ALA A 82 3.43 17.02 -1.59
C ALA A 82 2.15 16.18 -1.55
N SER A 83 2.18 15.04 -0.83
CA SER A 83 1.01 14.18 -0.63
C SER A 83 -0.12 14.89 0.13
N ILE A 84 0.21 15.61 1.20
CA ILE A 84 -0.78 16.37 1.97
C ILE A 84 -1.37 17.47 1.10
N GLY A 85 -0.53 18.23 0.37
CA GLY A 85 -0.96 19.30 -0.52
C GLY A 85 -1.85 18.82 -1.66
N TYR A 86 -1.50 17.67 -2.29
CA TYR A 86 -2.34 17.06 -3.33
C TYR A 86 -3.75 16.76 -2.80
N TRP A 87 -3.86 16.05 -1.69
CA TRP A 87 -5.15 15.65 -1.14
C TRP A 87 -5.96 16.84 -0.60
N HIS A 88 -5.28 17.83 -0.05
CA HIS A 88 -5.95 19.08 0.31
C HIS A 88 -6.51 19.80 -0.92
N GLY A 89 -5.80 19.77 -2.06
CA GLY A 89 -6.29 20.32 -3.32
C GLY A 89 -7.47 19.54 -3.95
N VAL A 90 -7.62 18.26 -3.60
CA VAL A 90 -8.76 17.42 -4.01
C VAL A 90 -9.98 17.64 -3.10
N ASP A 91 -9.75 18.04 -1.85
CA ASP A 91 -10.81 18.33 -0.88
C ASP A 91 -11.53 19.63 -1.24
N THR A 92 -12.81 19.52 -1.57
CA THR A 92 -13.66 20.67 -1.92
C THR A 92 -14.35 21.31 -0.73
N SER A 93 -14.07 20.86 0.48
CA SER A 93 -14.72 21.38 1.71
C SER A 93 -14.33 22.82 2.04
N GLY A 94 -13.25 23.34 1.45
CA GLY A 94 -12.69 24.63 1.77
C GLY A 94 -12.00 24.70 3.14
N ALA A 95 -11.72 23.53 3.76
CA ALA A 95 -10.99 23.48 5.02
C ALA A 95 -9.60 24.11 4.88
N GLU A 96 -9.18 24.90 5.85
CA GLU A 96 -7.82 25.42 5.89
C GLU A 96 -6.82 24.32 6.26
N LEU A 97 -5.61 24.41 5.71
CA LEU A 97 -4.47 23.55 6.04
C LEU A 97 -3.32 24.43 6.58
N PRO A 98 -3.32 24.76 7.88
CA PRO A 98 -2.25 25.54 8.47
C PRO A 98 -0.91 24.80 8.41
N GLU A 99 0.18 25.52 8.14
CA GLU A 99 1.54 24.95 8.12
C GLU A 99 1.89 24.22 9.42
N SER A 100 1.42 24.73 10.56
CA SER A 100 1.63 24.10 11.86
C SER A 100 1.07 22.66 11.95
N VAL A 101 0.02 22.33 11.21
CA VAL A 101 -0.53 20.97 11.12
C VAL A 101 0.39 20.05 10.35
N ILE A 102 0.99 20.55 9.28
CA ILE A 102 1.96 19.81 8.46
C ILE A 102 3.22 19.56 9.28
N GLU A 103 3.74 20.61 9.96
CA GLU A 103 4.92 20.48 10.81
C GLU A 103 4.70 19.48 11.96
N ALA A 104 3.57 19.56 12.66
CA ALA A 104 3.23 18.60 13.71
C ALA A 104 3.15 17.17 13.19
N TYR A 105 2.62 16.97 11.96
CA TYR A 105 2.58 15.65 11.33
C TYR A 105 4.00 15.15 11.04
N LEU A 106 4.87 15.96 10.43
CA LEU A 106 6.25 15.60 10.13
C LEU A 106 7.04 15.23 11.40
N GLN A 107 6.84 15.96 12.49
CA GLN A 107 7.44 15.61 13.79
C GLN A 107 6.98 14.23 14.30
N ASN A 108 5.70 13.91 14.14
CA ASN A 108 5.15 12.62 14.57
C ASN A 108 5.64 11.42 13.72
N VAL A 109 6.05 11.67 12.49
CA VAL A 109 6.53 10.65 11.54
C VAL A 109 7.95 10.95 11.07
N ALA A 110 8.78 11.50 11.95
CA ALA A 110 10.15 11.89 11.63
C ALA A 110 10.94 10.75 10.98
N TYR A 111 11.78 11.11 10.01
CA TYR A 111 12.60 10.13 9.31
C TYR A 111 13.58 9.44 10.28
N ASP A 112 13.54 8.11 10.32
CA ASP A 112 14.34 7.27 11.21
C ASP A 112 15.55 6.62 10.53
N GLY A 113 15.84 6.96 9.28
CA GLY A 113 16.94 6.38 8.50
C GLY A 113 16.61 5.04 7.83
N THR A 114 15.37 4.54 7.95
CA THR A 114 14.99 3.22 7.44
C THR A 114 14.17 3.29 6.15
N LEU A 115 14.30 2.25 5.33
CA LEU A 115 13.42 2.05 4.18
C LEU A 115 11.96 1.88 4.61
N ARG A 116 11.72 1.22 5.74
CA ARG A 116 10.39 1.02 6.32
C ARG A 116 9.66 2.34 6.48
N CYS A 117 10.30 3.32 7.12
CA CYS A 117 9.73 4.66 7.34
C CYS A 117 9.26 5.30 6.02
N ILE A 118 10.10 5.25 4.97
CA ILE A 118 9.76 5.77 3.64
C ILE A 118 8.54 5.06 3.07
N ILE A 119 8.54 3.73 3.08
CA ILE A 119 7.49 2.93 2.43
C ILE A 119 6.16 3.04 3.17
N GLU A 120 6.15 3.12 4.50
CA GLU A 120 4.92 3.33 5.26
C GLU A 120 4.22 4.65 4.88
N GLN A 121 4.97 5.73 4.71
CA GLN A 121 4.39 7.00 4.26
C GLN A 121 4.01 6.98 2.78
N LYS A 122 4.78 6.29 1.93
CA LYS A 122 4.43 6.05 0.53
C LYS A 122 3.14 5.23 0.42
N TYR A 123 2.96 4.19 1.23
CA TYR A 123 1.73 3.39 1.27
C TYR A 123 0.50 4.24 1.56
N ILE A 124 0.59 5.16 2.55
CA ILE A 124 -0.49 6.10 2.84
C ILE A 124 -0.73 7.06 1.65
N ALA A 125 0.33 7.51 1.01
CA ALA A 125 0.23 8.40 -0.15
C ALA A 125 -0.44 7.71 -1.35
N LEU A 126 -0.16 6.43 -1.57
CA LEU A 126 -0.72 5.62 -2.67
C LEU A 126 -2.20 5.24 -2.48
N PHE A 127 -2.86 5.77 -1.45
CA PHE A 127 -4.31 5.62 -1.32
C PHE A 127 -5.02 6.07 -2.60
N TRP A 128 -5.98 5.27 -3.07
CA TRP A 128 -6.73 5.51 -4.30
C TRP A 128 -5.91 5.45 -5.62
N CYS A 129 -4.71 4.87 -5.58
CA CYS A 129 -3.84 4.70 -6.75
C CYS A 129 -3.85 3.26 -7.29
N GLY A 130 -5.01 2.63 -7.38
CA GLY A 130 -5.18 1.29 -7.92
C GLY A 130 -4.35 0.24 -7.18
N MET A 131 -3.48 -0.48 -7.90
CA MET A 131 -2.69 -1.60 -7.37
C MET A 131 -1.32 -1.18 -6.81
N GLU A 132 -0.96 0.11 -6.84
CA GLU A 132 0.41 0.54 -6.56
C GLU A 132 0.83 0.27 -5.11
N ALA A 133 -0.05 0.48 -4.13
CA ALA A 133 0.23 0.15 -2.73
C ALA A 133 0.50 -1.36 -2.53
N TRP A 134 -0.22 -2.23 -3.24
CA TRP A 134 0.03 -3.66 -3.21
C TRP A 134 1.33 -4.05 -3.96
N ASN A 135 1.66 -3.37 -5.05
CA ASN A 135 2.93 -3.55 -5.75
C ASN A 135 4.11 -3.21 -4.84
N GLU A 136 4.03 -2.09 -4.12
CA GLU A 136 5.05 -1.67 -3.15
C GLU A 136 5.20 -2.66 -1.99
N TYR A 137 4.08 -3.11 -1.42
CA TYR A 137 4.09 -4.15 -0.39
C TYR A 137 4.83 -5.40 -0.88
N ARG A 138 4.49 -5.91 -2.07
CA ARG A 138 5.15 -7.11 -2.63
C ARG A 138 6.63 -6.90 -2.91
N ARG A 139 7.04 -5.69 -3.27
CA ARG A 139 8.43 -5.35 -3.56
C ARG A 139 9.27 -5.24 -2.29
N THR A 140 8.73 -4.67 -1.22
CA THR A 140 9.47 -4.26 -0.03
C THR A 140 9.15 -5.05 1.23
N GLY A 141 7.96 -5.66 1.31
CA GLY A 141 7.42 -6.26 2.53
C GLY A 141 6.80 -5.26 3.50
N TYR A 142 6.74 -3.98 3.16
CA TYR A 142 6.19 -2.92 4.01
C TYR A 142 4.92 -2.29 3.42
N PRO A 143 4.02 -1.78 4.25
CA PRO A 143 3.99 -1.91 5.71
C PRO A 143 3.73 -3.35 6.17
N GLU A 144 4.03 -3.68 7.43
CA GLU A 144 3.60 -4.93 8.04
C GLU A 144 2.09 -4.91 8.20
N LEU A 145 1.40 -5.74 7.42
CA LEU A 145 -0.06 -5.80 7.41
C LEU A 145 -0.55 -6.99 8.24
N THR A 146 -1.55 -6.76 9.06
CA THR A 146 -2.21 -7.82 9.83
C THR A 146 -3.09 -8.66 8.91
N ILE A 147 -3.00 -9.98 9.05
CA ILE A 147 -3.83 -10.94 8.32
C ILE A 147 -4.91 -11.44 9.28
N GLY A 148 -6.15 -11.26 8.91
CA GLY A 148 -7.27 -11.69 9.74
C GLY A 148 -7.39 -13.21 9.87
N SER A 149 -7.93 -13.68 11.00
CA SER A 149 -8.00 -15.09 11.38
C SER A 149 -8.95 -15.93 10.51
N ALA A 150 -9.92 -15.28 9.84
CA ALA A 150 -10.91 -15.93 8.97
C ALA A 150 -10.53 -15.95 7.48
N THR A 151 -9.29 -15.60 7.14
CA THR A 151 -8.84 -15.71 5.74
C THR A 151 -8.75 -17.17 5.30
N SER A 152 -9.25 -17.49 4.10
CA SER A 152 -9.29 -18.85 3.55
C SER A 152 -8.04 -19.24 2.76
N ASN A 153 -6.99 -18.43 2.77
CA ASN A 153 -5.77 -18.61 1.98
C ASN A 153 -4.54 -18.95 2.84
N ASP A 154 -4.72 -19.70 3.90
CA ASP A 154 -3.70 -20.11 4.86
C ASP A 154 -2.98 -18.95 5.55
N HIS A 155 -3.72 -17.87 5.84
CA HIS A 155 -3.22 -16.67 6.53
C HIS A 155 -2.00 -16.04 5.86
N ILE A 156 -1.99 -15.96 4.53
CA ILE A 156 -0.97 -15.23 3.78
C ILE A 156 -1.57 -14.02 3.07
N LEU A 157 -0.78 -12.99 2.91
CA LEU A 157 -1.09 -11.91 1.97
C LEU A 157 -0.75 -12.37 0.56
N PRO A 158 -1.69 -12.25 -0.41
CA PRO A 158 -1.45 -12.66 -1.80
C PRO A 158 -0.22 -11.96 -2.39
N THR A 159 0.67 -12.73 -2.97
CA THR A 159 1.87 -12.23 -3.63
C THR A 159 1.72 -12.13 -5.14
N ARG A 160 0.71 -12.76 -5.71
CA ARG A 160 0.32 -12.72 -7.13
C ARG A 160 -1.15 -13.09 -7.31
N PHE A 161 -1.69 -12.83 -8.48
CA PHE A 161 -2.90 -13.47 -8.96
C PHE A 161 -2.57 -14.85 -9.56
N GLU A 162 -3.47 -15.80 -9.42
CA GLU A 162 -3.44 -17.04 -10.17
C GLU A 162 -3.71 -16.75 -11.65
N TYR A 163 -3.31 -17.66 -12.53
CA TYR A 163 -3.69 -17.57 -13.93
C TYR A 163 -5.21 -17.71 -14.09
N PRO A 164 -5.84 -17.07 -15.08
CA PRO A 164 -7.26 -17.26 -15.35
C PRO A 164 -7.62 -18.74 -15.48
N VAL A 165 -8.73 -19.15 -14.89
CA VAL A 165 -9.16 -20.55 -14.76
C VAL A 165 -9.16 -21.29 -16.11
N ASN A 166 -9.52 -20.59 -17.20
CA ASN A 166 -9.57 -21.19 -18.54
C ASN A 166 -8.19 -21.33 -19.23
N THR A 167 -7.12 -20.79 -18.65
CA THR A 167 -5.77 -20.84 -19.27
C THR A 167 -5.26 -22.27 -19.42
N SER A 168 -5.55 -23.13 -18.46
CA SER A 168 -5.16 -24.55 -18.50
C SER A 168 -5.80 -25.34 -19.64
N THR A 169 -6.97 -24.91 -20.11
CA THR A 169 -7.70 -25.56 -21.22
C THR A 169 -7.44 -24.89 -22.56
N THR A 170 -7.30 -23.57 -22.59
CA THR A 170 -7.12 -22.81 -23.83
C THR A 170 -5.66 -22.75 -24.28
N ASN A 171 -4.70 -22.91 -23.39
CA ASN A 171 -3.27 -22.86 -23.67
C ASN A 171 -2.48 -23.83 -22.77
N PRO A 172 -2.77 -25.16 -22.81
CA PRO A 172 -2.29 -26.11 -21.81
C PRO A 172 -0.77 -26.25 -21.76
N VAL A 173 -0.11 -26.20 -22.92
CA VAL A 173 1.35 -26.39 -23.00
C VAL A 173 2.11 -25.24 -22.35
N ASN A 174 1.77 -24.00 -22.69
CA ASN A 174 2.43 -22.84 -22.10
C ASN A 174 2.06 -22.64 -20.62
N TYR A 175 0.81 -22.98 -20.25
CA TYR A 175 0.39 -22.97 -18.86
C TYR A 175 1.23 -23.94 -18.02
N ALA A 176 1.37 -25.19 -18.45
CA ALA A 176 2.16 -26.20 -17.74
C ALA A 176 3.63 -25.75 -17.57
N GLN A 177 4.24 -25.18 -18.63
CA GLN A 177 5.60 -24.64 -18.55
C GLN A 177 5.72 -23.45 -17.59
N ALA A 178 4.72 -22.55 -17.56
CA ALA A 178 4.71 -21.43 -16.65
C ALA A 178 4.57 -21.87 -15.19
N VAL A 179 3.69 -22.84 -14.91
CA VAL A 179 3.54 -23.43 -13.57
C VAL A 179 4.81 -24.15 -13.11
N ALA A 180 5.48 -24.88 -14.01
CA ALA A 180 6.76 -25.53 -13.69
C ALA A 180 7.83 -24.50 -13.27
N ARG A 181 7.96 -23.39 -13.99
CA ARG A 181 8.89 -22.30 -13.61
C ARG A 181 8.54 -21.67 -12.25
N LEU A 182 7.26 -21.53 -11.93
CA LEU A 182 6.82 -21.05 -10.62
C LEU A 182 7.18 -22.04 -9.52
N ALA A 183 7.01 -23.35 -9.76
CA ALA A 183 7.38 -24.41 -8.81
C ALA A 183 8.90 -24.47 -8.55
N GLU A 184 9.71 -24.20 -9.56
CA GLU A 184 11.17 -24.13 -9.43
C GLU A 184 11.66 -22.88 -8.70
N SER A 185 10.91 -21.75 -8.81
CA SER A 185 11.33 -20.46 -8.27
C SER A 185 11.16 -20.32 -6.77
N TRP A 186 10.26 -21.11 -6.15
CA TRP A 186 9.88 -20.99 -4.75
C TRP A 186 9.49 -22.33 -4.14
N PRO A 187 9.89 -22.64 -2.89
CA PRO A 187 9.44 -23.86 -2.18
C PRO A 187 7.91 -23.90 -2.05
N GLY A 188 7.30 -24.97 -2.58
CA GLY A 188 5.83 -25.06 -2.65
C GLY A 188 5.20 -24.15 -3.68
N GLY A 189 6.02 -23.62 -4.61
CA GLY A 189 5.58 -22.77 -5.72
C GLY A 189 4.68 -23.48 -6.71
N GLY A 190 3.96 -22.69 -7.48
CA GLY A 190 3.00 -23.16 -8.46
C GLY A 190 2.02 -22.05 -8.81
N ASP A 191 0.91 -22.42 -9.45
CA ASP A 191 -0.15 -21.47 -9.74
C ASP A 191 -1.05 -21.28 -8.52
N ASN A 192 -0.53 -20.52 -7.57
CA ASN A 192 -1.20 -20.14 -6.32
C ASN A 192 -0.78 -18.74 -5.89
N MET A 193 -1.55 -18.13 -4.99
CA MET A 193 -1.32 -16.77 -4.51
C MET A 193 -0.09 -16.62 -3.58
N ARG A 194 0.54 -17.73 -3.17
CA ARG A 194 1.72 -17.74 -2.28
C ARG A 194 3.04 -17.66 -3.02
N THR A 195 3.05 -18.04 -4.31
CA THR A 195 4.27 -18.04 -5.11
C THR A 195 4.65 -16.60 -5.45
N PRO A 196 5.76 -16.07 -4.89
CA PRO A 196 6.15 -14.71 -5.19
C PRO A 196 6.58 -14.55 -6.64
N VAL A 197 6.35 -13.38 -7.21
CA VAL A 197 6.90 -13.03 -8.53
C VAL A 197 8.40 -12.76 -8.42
N TRP A 198 9.13 -12.87 -9.52
CA TRP A 198 10.60 -12.80 -9.53
C TRP A 198 11.18 -11.55 -8.85
N TRP A 199 10.52 -10.40 -8.96
CA TRP A 199 10.96 -9.13 -8.38
C TRP A 199 10.55 -8.96 -6.90
N SER A 200 9.66 -9.79 -6.38
CA SER A 200 9.25 -9.79 -4.96
C SER A 200 9.96 -10.86 -4.11
N LEU A 201 10.82 -11.68 -4.70
CA LEU A 201 11.51 -12.78 -4.03
C LEU A 201 12.34 -12.33 -2.82
N GLN A 202 12.95 -11.16 -2.89
CA GLN A 202 13.76 -10.64 -1.77
C GLN A 202 12.89 -10.33 -0.55
N ALA A 203 11.78 -9.60 -0.73
CA ALA A 203 10.85 -9.29 0.34
C ALA A 203 10.20 -10.55 0.92
N ALA A 204 9.80 -11.50 0.07
CA ALA A 204 9.23 -12.76 0.50
C ALA A 204 10.21 -13.60 1.34
N ARG A 205 11.51 -13.59 1.03
CA ARG A 205 12.55 -14.26 1.84
C ARG A 205 12.79 -13.55 3.17
N GLN A 206 12.65 -12.24 3.22
CA GLN A 206 12.81 -11.48 4.47
C GLN A 206 11.67 -11.76 5.44
N SER A 207 10.42 -11.85 4.95
CA SER A 207 9.25 -12.14 5.77
C SER A 207 9.19 -13.58 6.32
N GLN A 208 10.01 -14.50 5.78
CA GLN A 208 10.14 -15.88 6.27
C GLN A 208 11.28 -16.09 7.26
N LYS A 209 12.04 -15.04 7.58
CA LYS A 209 13.05 -15.16 8.64
C LYS A 209 12.33 -15.18 9.98
N PRO A 210 12.65 -16.17 10.85
CA PRO A 210 12.07 -16.29 12.18
C PRO A 210 12.40 -15.12 13.08
#